data_65ac44eda4bd0728bf457524b9fc1cb6
#
_entry.id   65ac44eda4bd0728bf457524b9fc1cb6
#
_cell.length_a   1.000
_cell.length_b   1.000
_cell.length_c   1.000
_cell.angle_alpha   90.00
_cell.angle_beta   90.00
_cell.angle_gamma   90.00
#
_symmetry.space_group_name_H-M   'P 1'
#
loop_
_entity.id
_entity.type
_entity.pdbx_description
1 polymer ?
#
loop_
_entity_poly.entity_id
_entity_poly.type
_entity_poly.pdbx_seq_one_letter_code
_entity_poly.pdbx_strand_id
1 'polypeptide(L)'
;MRSRAPAALLALLAVLAAGCGKDAPQALGTLEFDRIVVPAPVAERIVAVQVREGEHVEAGQALMQLEATRVAAGTEAARAESQRQRAVLAELEAGPRPEQIAQARSQMSAARASAQEARRRYDRLRPLGARQLVAAADVDEARAAAQQADAQLRTAQAALAELEHGTREERIAQGESALRASQAQAEVQESTLDKLSVEAPRAGVVDSLPYKLGDQAPVGAPLAILLVGDAPHARVYVPEPIRANVAVGDTAHVYVDGREEPLRGTVRMIRSEPGFTPYYALIGQDAARLSYLAEIELTGKDAQRLPAGLPVRVEFGE
;
A
#
# COMPACT_ATOMS: atom_id res chain seq x y z
N MET A 1 11.37 64.28 -74.10
CA MET A 1 10.65 63.94 -72.84
C MET A 1 10.80 62.45 -72.59
N ARG A 2 11.75 62.11 -71.71
CA ARG A 2 12.03 60.65 -71.42
C ARG A 2 11.18 60.18 -70.22
N SER A 3 10.34 59.19 -70.45
CA SER A 3 9.40 58.58 -69.51
C SER A 3 10.16 57.95 -68.35
N ARG A 4 9.91 58.40 -67.08
CA ARG A 4 10.45 57.90 -65.83
C ARG A 4 9.46 56.99 -65.08
N ALA A 5 8.46 56.45 -65.76
CA ALA A 5 7.36 55.73 -65.17
C ALA A 5 7.59 54.21 -64.78
N PRO A 6 8.53 53.44 -65.34
CA PRO A 6 8.64 52.02 -65.03
C PRO A 6 9.41 51.71 -63.70
N ALA A 7 10.31 52.64 -63.26
CA ALA A 7 11.13 52.36 -62.07
C ALA A 7 10.36 52.49 -60.72
N ALA A 8 9.36 53.36 -60.64
CA ALA A 8 8.55 53.56 -59.45
C ALA A 8 7.56 52.40 -59.23
N LEU A 9 7.06 51.78 -60.31
CA LEU A 9 6.14 50.59 -60.18
C LEU A 9 6.87 49.33 -59.75
N LEU A 10 8.15 49.16 -60.16
CA LEU A 10 8.97 48.03 -59.72
C LEU A 10 9.39 48.13 -58.23
N ALA A 11 9.67 49.34 -57.73
CA ALA A 11 9.95 49.57 -56.31
C ALA A 11 8.75 49.36 -55.40
N LEU A 12 7.55 49.67 -55.85
CA LEU A 12 6.30 49.44 -55.11
C LEU A 12 5.94 47.94 -55.05
N LEU A 13 6.26 47.17 -56.10
CA LEU A 13 6.03 45.71 -56.11
C LEU A 13 7.04 44.98 -55.23
N ALA A 14 8.23 45.44 -55.03
CA ALA A 14 9.27 44.87 -54.16
C ALA A 14 8.97 45.07 -52.68
N VAL A 15 8.28 46.16 -52.29
CA VAL A 15 7.84 46.39 -50.89
C VAL A 15 6.63 45.52 -50.49
N LEU A 16 5.78 45.12 -51.44
CA LEU A 16 4.64 44.24 -51.20
C LEU A 16 5.05 42.75 -51.07
N ALA A 17 6.24 42.35 -51.53
CA ALA A 17 6.73 40.98 -51.42
C ALA A 17 7.45 40.70 -50.09
N ALA A 18 7.74 41.70 -49.26
CA ALA A 18 8.43 41.57 -47.98
C ALA A 18 7.50 41.29 -46.78
N GLY A 19 6.18 41.11 -46.99
CA GLY A 19 5.15 41.04 -45.92
C GLY A 19 4.57 39.68 -45.58
N CYS A 20 5.07 38.57 -46.15
CA CYS A 20 4.61 37.21 -45.74
C CYS A 20 5.73 36.46 -45.01
N GLY A 21 6.07 36.92 -43.84
CA GLY A 21 6.71 36.04 -42.87
C GLY A 21 5.68 34.94 -42.49
N LYS A 22 5.86 33.71 -42.95
CA LYS A 22 5.17 32.57 -42.36
C LYS A 22 5.68 32.48 -40.94
N ASP A 23 4.82 32.80 -39.98
CA ASP A 23 5.13 32.56 -38.59
C ASP A 23 5.57 31.10 -38.45
N ALA A 24 6.71 30.85 -37.85
CA ALA A 24 7.23 29.52 -37.62
C ALA A 24 6.15 28.75 -36.81
N PRO A 25 5.88 27.49 -37.16
CA PRO A 25 4.86 26.73 -36.44
C PRO A 25 5.21 26.63 -34.96
N GLN A 26 4.35 27.21 -34.12
CA GLN A 26 4.51 27.28 -32.68
C GLN A 26 3.66 26.20 -32.02
N ALA A 27 4.14 25.63 -30.91
CA ALA A 27 3.34 24.75 -30.06
C ALA A 27 2.55 25.58 -29.03
N LEU A 28 1.25 25.39 -29.01
CA LEU A 28 0.35 26.07 -28.08
C LEU A 28 -0.02 25.13 -26.91
N GLY A 29 -0.21 25.74 -25.75
CA GLY A 29 -0.58 24.96 -24.54
C GLY A 29 -0.87 25.83 -23.35
N THR A 30 -0.76 25.22 -22.17
CA THR A 30 -1.00 25.86 -20.88
C THR A 30 0.08 25.49 -19.88
N LEU A 31 0.26 26.34 -18.87
CA LEU A 31 1.06 25.99 -17.70
C LEU A 31 0.26 25.08 -16.79
N GLU A 32 0.85 23.96 -16.39
CA GLU A 32 0.25 23.00 -15.48
C GLU A 32 1.27 22.61 -14.41
N PHE A 33 0.77 22.24 -13.22
CA PHE A 33 1.56 21.56 -12.21
C PHE A 33 1.29 20.04 -12.25
N ASP A 34 2.21 19.26 -11.75
CA ASP A 34 1.92 17.86 -11.47
C ASP A 34 0.85 17.77 -10.39
N ARG A 35 -0.12 16.87 -10.59
CA ARG A 35 -1.25 16.70 -9.67
C ARG A 35 -1.14 15.39 -8.92
N ILE A 36 -1.34 15.48 -7.61
CA ILE A 36 -1.49 14.30 -6.75
C ILE A 36 -2.92 14.29 -6.21
N VAL A 37 -3.57 13.15 -6.38
CA VAL A 37 -4.89 12.90 -5.79
C VAL A 37 -4.70 12.18 -4.47
N VAL A 38 -5.26 12.74 -3.40
CA VAL A 38 -5.30 12.11 -2.07
C VAL A 38 -6.64 11.39 -1.95
N PRO A 39 -6.67 10.04 -2.03
CA PRO A 39 -7.92 9.29 -2.04
C PRO A 39 -8.46 9.03 -0.63
N ALA A 40 -9.76 8.82 -0.51
CA ALA A 40 -10.42 8.36 0.70
C ALA A 40 -10.00 6.91 1.02
N PRO A 41 -9.37 6.65 2.19
CA PRO A 41 -8.94 5.29 2.56
C PRO A 41 -10.13 4.39 2.95
N VAL A 42 -11.18 4.97 3.48
CA VAL A 42 -12.43 4.31 3.90
C VAL A 42 -13.63 5.23 3.65
N ALA A 43 -14.82 4.64 3.59
CA ALA A 43 -16.08 5.40 3.45
C ALA A 43 -16.60 5.83 4.82
N GLU A 44 -15.95 6.85 5.40
CA GLU A 44 -16.35 7.47 6.66
C GLU A 44 -16.64 8.97 6.47
N ARG A 45 -17.38 9.55 7.40
CA ARG A 45 -17.77 10.98 7.37
C ARG A 45 -16.55 11.86 7.69
N ILE A 46 -16.43 12.97 6.97
CA ILE A 46 -15.44 14.01 7.25
C ILE A 46 -15.87 14.80 8.49
N VAL A 47 -15.07 14.76 9.56
CA VAL A 47 -15.36 15.43 10.84
C VAL A 47 -14.53 16.69 11.04
N ALA A 48 -13.45 16.87 10.28
CA ALA A 48 -12.70 18.12 10.25
C ALA A 48 -12.04 18.31 8.88
N VAL A 49 -11.94 19.57 8.44
CA VAL A 49 -11.17 20.02 7.29
C VAL A 49 -10.18 21.07 7.82
N GLN A 50 -8.89 20.82 7.68
CA GLN A 50 -7.84 21.60 8.35
C GLN A 50 -7.13 22.58 7.39
N VAL A 51 -7.42 22.49 6.10
CA VAL A 51 -6.82 23.31 5.05
C VAL A 51 -7.90 23.91 4.15
N ARG A 52 -7.51 24.90 3.33
CA ARG A 52 -8.35 25.56 2.35
C ARG A 52 -7.80 25.40 0.95
N GLU A 53 -8.67 25.50 -0.04
CA GLU A 53 -8.24 25.59 -1.44
C GLU A 53 -7.35 26.83 -1.65
N GLY A 54 -6.26 26.65 -2.37
CA GLY A 54 -5.21 27.66 -2.56
C GLY A 54 -4.16 27.72 -1.45
N GLU A 55 -4.30 26.94 -0.35
CA GLU A 55 -3.35 26.93 0.75
C GLU A 55 -2.11 26.08 0.39
N HIS A 56 -0.93 26.56 0.81
CA HIS A 56 0.31 25.77 0.69
C HIS A 56 0.41 24.80 1.88
N VAL A 57 0.74 23.55 1.59
CA VAL A 57 0.86 22.47 2.58
C VAL A 57 2.22 21.79 2.45
N GLU A 58 2.74 21.37 3.61
CA GLU A 58 3.97 20.57 3.70
C GLU A 58 3.66 19.07 3.63
N ALA A 59 4.66 18.26 3.27
CA ALA A 59 4.54 16.80 3.33
C ALA A 59 4.25 16.34 4.77
N GLY A 60 3.24 15.46 4.95
CA GLY A 60 2.77 15.00 6.25
C GLY A 60 1.82 15.96 6.96
N GLN A 61 1.52 17.13 6.39
CA GLN A 61 0.53 18.04 6.98
C GLN A 61 -0.87 17.46 6.85
N ALA A 62 -1.63 17.47 7.95
CA ALA A 62 -2.99 16.99 7.99
C ALA A 62 -3.93 17.88 7.15
N LEU A 63 -4.68 17.27 6.25
CA LEU A 63 -5.63 17.92 5.35
C LEU A 63 -7.07 17.81 5.88
N MET A 64 -7.45 16.60 6.27
CA MET A 64 -8.79 16.25 6.73
C MET A 64 -8.74 15.17 7.80
N GLN A 65 -9.76 15.12 8.64
CA GLN A 65 -9.98 14.04 9.60
C GLN A 65 -11.28 13.33 9.27
N LEU A 66 -11.21 12.01 9.15
CA LEU A 66 -12.38 11.14 8.99
C LEU A 66 -12.86 10.63 10.35
N GLU A 67 -14.13 10.27 10.47
CA GLU A 67 -14.72 9.73 11.69
C GLU A 67 -14.09 8.39 12.06
N ALA A 68 -13.55 8.30 13.29
CA ALA A 68 -12.76 7.14 13.71
C ALA A 68 -13.57 6.08 14.48
N THR A 69 -14.79 6.38 14.91
CA THR A 69 -15.54 5.57 15.88
C THR A 69 -15.64 4.10 15.47
N ARG A 70 -16.07 3.82 14.25
CA ARG A 70 -16.24 2.44 13.74
C ARG A 70 -14.90 1.74 13.53
N VAL A 71 -13.95 2.43 12.95
CA VAL A 71 -12.61 1.86 12.64
C VAL A 71 -11.84 1.62 13.94
N ALA A 72 -11.89 2.55 14.91
CA ALA A 72 -11.26 2.38 16.22
C ALA A 72 -11.83 1.17 16.99
N ALA A 73 -13.16 1.00 16.98
CA ALA A 73 -13.79 -0.18 17.58
C ALA A 73 -13.35 -1.48 16.90
N GLY A 74 -13.21 -1.49 15.56
CA GLY A 74 -12.67 -2.62 14.81
C GLY A 74 -11.21 -2.93 15.15
N THR A 75 -10.39 -1.90 15.31
CA THR A 75 -8.98 -2.02 15.71
C THR A 75 -8.87 -2.63 17.11
N GLU A 76 -9.68 -2.16 18.06
CA GLU A 76 -9.68 -2.70 19.42
C GLU A 76 -10.13 -4.17 19.47
N ALA A 77 -11.15 -4.55 18.68
CA ALA A 77 -11.57 -5.92 18.54
C ALA A 77 -10.45 -6.82 17.98
N ALA A 78 -9.71 -6.36 16.97
CA ALA A 78 -8.60 -7.11 16.40
C ALA A 78 -7.42 -7.25 17.38
N ARG A 79 -7.14 -6.21 18.18
CA ARG A 79 -6.15 -6.28 19.28
C ARG A 79 -6.54 -7.29 20.35
N ALA A 80 -7.80 -7.29 20.77
CA ALA A 80 -8.32 -8.22 21.75
C ALA A 80 -8.21 -9.67 21.24
N GLU A 81 -8.50 -9.91 19.96
CA GLU A 81 -8.32 -11.22 19.33
C GLU A 81 -6.84 -11.66 19.33
N SER A 82 -5.92 -10.77 19.01
CA SER A 82 -4.48 -11.06 19.06
C SER A 82 -4.03 -11.40 20.49
N GLN A 83 -4.53 -10.68 21.50
CA GLN A 83 -4.26 -11.01 22.92
C GLN A 83 -4.82 -12.37 23.31
N ARG A 84 -6.01 -12.72 22.83
CA ARG A 84 -6.62 -14.05 23.06
C ARG A 84 -5.75 -15.15 22.47
N GLN A 85 -5.27 -15.00 21.23
CA GLN A 85 -4.40 -16.01 20.60
C GLN A 85 -3.04 -16.13 21.33
N ARG A 86 -2.51 -15.02 21.84
CA ARG A 86 -1.30 -15.05 22.68
C ARG A 86 -1.49 -15.84 23.96
N ALA A 87 -2.65 -15.67 24.62
CA ALA A 87 -2.97 -16.43 25.83
C ALA A 87 -3.13 -17.93 25.55
N VAL A 88 -3.76 -18.29 24.41
CA VAL A 88 -3.88 -19.68 23.96
C VAL A 88 -2.51 -20.31 23.69
N LEU A 89 -1.62 -19.58 23.01
CA LEU A 89 -0.25 -20.06 22.77
C LEU A 89 0.49 -20.27 24.10
N ALA A 90 0.42 -19.32 25.02
CA ALA A 90 1.06 -19.43 26.34
C ALA A 90 0.53 -20.64 27.13
N GLU A 91 -0.77 -20.99 27.01
CA GLU A 91 -1.35 -22.20 27.62
C GLU A 91 -0.77 -23.47 26.97
N LEU A 92 -0.63 -23.50 25.63
CA LEU A 92 -0.03 -24.62 24.91
C LEU A 92 1.44 -24.82 25.28
N GLU A 93 2.21 -23.75 25.42
CA GLU A 93 3.62 -23.74 25.81
C GLU A 93 3.81 -24.15 27.27
N ALA A 94 2.93 -23.71 28.16
CA ALA A 94 2.96 -24.10 29.57
C ALA A 94 2.70 -25.60 29.77
N GLY A 95 1.93 -26.21 28.84
CA GLY A 95 1.63 -27.64 28.88
C GLY A 95 0.78 -28.06 30.08
N PRO A 96 0.85 -29.36 30.48
CA PRO A 96 0.08 -29.92 31.62
C PRO A 96 0.47 -29.25 32.93
N ARG A 97 -0.49 -29.03 33.79
CA ARG A 97 -0.26 -28.45 35.11
C ARG A 97 0.57 -29.41 36.01
N PRO A 98 1.45 -28.87 36.88
CA PRO A 98 2.28 -29.66 37.78
C PRO A 98 1.46 -30.64 38.64
N GLU A 99 0.22 -30.27 39.02
CA GLU A 99 -0.70 -31.11 39.82
C GLU A 99 -1.15 -32.33 39.03
N GLN A 100 -1.40 -32.21 37.71
CA GLN A 100 -1.78 -33.32 36.85
C GLN A 100 -0.64 -34.34 36.74
N ILE A 101 0.59 -33.86 36.57
CA ILE A 101 1.79 -34.69 36.54
C ILE A 101 2.00 -35.39 37.90
N ALA A 102 1.84 -34.67 39.02
CA ALA A 102 1.96 -35.24 40.36
C ALA A 102 0.90 -36.33 40.61
N GLN A 103 -0.35 -36.12 40.16
CA GLN A 103 -1.42 -37.11 40.25
C GLN A 103 -1.10 -38.38 39.46
N ALA A 104 -0.66 -38.23 38.20
CA ALA A 104 -0.29 -39.37 37.34
C ALA A 104 0.92 -40.13 37.91
N ARG A 105 1.90 -39.43 38.50
CA ARG A 105 3.04 -40.02 39.16
C ARG A 105 2.61 -40.86 40.40
N SER A 106 1.66 -40.37 41.16
CA SER A 106 1.11 -41.11 42.30
C SER A 106 0.35 -42.37 41.85
N GLN A 107 -0.46 -42.28 40.77
CA GLN A 107 -1.15 -43.43 40.17
C GLN A 107 -0.19 -44.49 39.65
N MET A 108 0.89 -44.08 38.96
CA MET A 108 1.95 -44.96 38.50
C MET A 108 2.66 -45.67 39.69
N SER A 109 2.90 -44.95 40.79
CA SER A 109 3.51 -45.49 42.00
C SER A 109 2.63 -46.56 42.64
N ALA A 110 1.30 -46.33 42.77
CA ALA A 110 0.35 -47.30 43.26
C ALA A 110 0.26 -48.56 42.38
N ALA A 111 0.16 -48.39 41.06
CA ALA A 111 0.17 -49.51 40.11
C ALA A 111 1.48 -50.32 40.18
N ARG A 112 2.60 -49.66 40.39
CA ARG A 112 3.93 -50.31 40.57
C ARG A 112 3.95 -51.19 41.83
N ALA A 113 3.42 -50.68 42.95
CA ALA A 113 3.34 -51.46 44.21
C ALA A 113 2.47 -52.69 44.03
N SER A 114 1.29 -52.55 43.39
CA SER A 114 0.38 -53.67 43.10
C SER A 114 1.02 -54.72 42.18
N ALA A 115 1.67 -54.32 41.11
CA ALA A 115 2.39 -55.22 40.20
C ALA A 115 3.51 -55.99 40.92
N GLN A 116 4.26 -55.30 41.77
CA GLN A 116 5.32 -55.96 42.55
C GLN A 116 4.79 -56.98 43.53
N GLU A 117 3.63 -56.72 44.18
CA GLU A 117 3.02 -57.67 45.08
C GLU A 117 2.48 -58.87 44.30
N ALA A 118 1.71 -58.68 43.26
CA ALA A 118 1.17 -59.78 42.45
C ALA A 118 2.29 -60.67 41.88
N ARG A 119 3.39 -60.08 41.43
CA ARG A 119 4.52 -60.80 40.92
C ARG A 119 5.23 -61.64 42.03
N ARG A 120 5.44 -61.05 43.23
CA ARG A 120 6.00 -61.75 44.35
C ARG A 120 5.12 -62.92 44.76
N ARG A 121 3.74 -62.80 44.72
CA ARG A 121 2.82 -63.87 45.00
C ARG A 121 2.96 -65.02 43.99
N TYR A 122 3.00 -64.66 42.68
CA TYR A 122 3.24 -65.65 41.62
C TYR A 122 4.56 -66.38 41.75
N ASP A 123 5.65 -65.63 41.99
CA ASP A 123 7.02 -66.19 42.14
C ASP A 123 7.12 -67.15 43.37
N ARG A 124 6.36 -66.90 44.42
CA ARG A 124 6.29 -67.83 45.56
C ARG A 124 5.47 -69.15 45.26
N LEU A 125 4.35 -69.02 44.53
CA LEU A 125 3.47 -70.13 44.22
C LEU A 125 4.01 -71.01 43.09
N ARG A 126 4.68 -70.50 42.14
CA ARG A 126 5.19 -71.22 40.97
C ARG A 126 6.07 -72.44 41.36
N PRO A 127 7.11 -72.33 42.22
CA PRO A 127 7.91 -73.49 42.60
C PRO A 127 7.13 -74.50 43.51
N LEU A 128 6.15 -74.02 44.23
CA LEU A 128 5.31 -74.92 45.02
C LEU A 128 4.36 -75.73 44.14
N GLY A 129 3.79 -75.13 43.10
CA GLY A 129 3.00 -75.81 42.07
C GLY A 129 3.79 -76.88 41.34
N ALA A 130 5.06 -76.56 40.95
CA ALA A 130 5.95 -77.54 40.31
C ALA A 130 6.27 -78.75 41.18
N ARG A 131 6.11 -78.60 42.48
CA ARG A 131 6.29 -79.70 43.47
C ARG A 131 4.90 -80.35 43.91
N GLN A 132 3.79 -79.97 43.27
CA GLN A 132 2.42 -80.39 43.58
C GLN A 132 1.97 -80.09 45.06
N LEU A 133 2.54 -79.01 45.63
CA LEU A 133 2.22 -78.59 47.02
C LEU A 133 1.05 -77.57 47.06
N VAL A 134 0.61 -77.03 45.91
CA VAL A 134 -0.55 -76.18 45.75
C VAL A 134 -1.28 -76.57 44.45
N ALA A 135 -2.57 -76.20 44.33
CA ALA A 135 -3.37 -76.53 43.18
C ALA A 135 -2.85 -75.72 41.92
N ALA A 136 -2.90 -76.36 40.74
CA ALA A 136 -2.53 -75.71 39.50
C ALA A 136 -3.34 -74.43 39.24
N ALA A 137 -4.64 -74.47 39.60
CA ALA A 137 -5.52 -73.30 39.49
C ALA A 137 -5.01 -72.09 40.30
N ASP A 138 -4.46 -72.28 41.50
CA ASP A 138 -3.93 -71.18 42.31
C ASP A 138 -2.69 -70.52 41.65
N VAL A 139 -1.85 -71.32 40.98
CA VAL A 139 -0.70 -70.83 40.26
C VAL A 139 -1.14 -70.04 39.00
N ASP A 140 -2.17 -70.59 38.28
CA ASP A 140 -2.70 -69.87 37.08
C ASP A 140 -3.42 -68.60 37.45
N GLU A 141 -4.18 -68.57 38.56
CA GLU A 141 -4.78 -67.35 39.08
C GLU A 141 -3.72 -66.30 39.45
N ALA A 142 -2.69 -66.69 40.20
CA ALA A 142 -1.60 -65.76 40.56
C ALA A 142 -0.83 -65.26 39.35
N ARG A 143 -0.67 -66.09 38.32
CA ARG A 143 -0.06 -65.70 37.04
C ARG A 143 -0.92 -64.67 36.32
N ALA A 144 -2.22 -64.91 36.21
CA ALA A 144 -3.14 -63.96 35.56
C ALA A 144 -3.19 -62.62 36.31
N ALA A 145 -3.25 -62.66 37.67
CA ALA A 145 -3.18 -61.45 38.48
C ALA A 145 -1.91 -60.66 38.30
N ALA A 146 -0.76 -61.33 38.20
CA ALA A 146 0.53 -60.66 37.93
C ALA A 146 0.55 -60.01 36.52
N GLN A 147 0.05 -60.72 35.50
CA GLN A 147 -0.05 -60.18 34.14
C GLN A 147 -1.00 -58.99 34.06
N GLN A 148 -2.13 -59.02 34.75
CA GLN A 148 -3.09 -57.91 34.82
C GLN A 148 -2.47 -56.69 35.51
N ALA A 149 -1.79 -56.84 36.64
CA ALA A 149 -1.15 -55.78 37.38
C ALA A 149 0.03 -55.15 36.57
N ASP A 150 0.80 -55.97 35.86
CA ASP A 150 1.84 -55.48 34.95
C ASP A 150 1.25 -54.66 33.77
N ALA A 151 0.09 -55.06 33.25
CA ALA A 151 -0.60 -54.29 32.22
C ALA A 151 -1.09 -52.94 32.76
N GLN A 152 -1.66 -52.91 33.97
CA GLN A 152 -2.09 -51.67 34.64
C GLN A 152 -0.89 -50.71 34.88
N LEU A 153 0.26 -51.24 35.30
CA LEU A 153 1.47 -50.48 35.48
C LEU A 153 1.94 -49.83 34.14
N ARG A 154 1.96 -50.61 33.06
CA ARG A 154 2.30 -50.06 31.73
C ARG A 154 1.35 -48.93 31.29
N THR A 155 0.05 -49.08 31.52
CA THR A 155 -0.94 -48.03 31.22
C THR A 155 -0.67 -46.79 32.05
N ALA A 156 -0.42 -46.90 33.35
CA ALA A 156 -0.10 -45.75 34.20
C ALA A 156 1.22 -45.10 33.83
N GLN A 157 2.22 -45.88 33.41
CA GLN A 157 3.50 -45.32 32.89
C GLN A 157 3.31 -44.55 31.58
N ALA A 158 2.51 -45.08 30.66
CA ALA A 158 2.22 -44.39 29.39
C ALA A 158 1.47 -43.07 29.62
N ALA A 159 0.48 -43.06 30.54
CA ALA A 159 -0.25 -41.85 30.89
C ALA A 159 0.63 -40.76 31.54
N LEU A 160 1.57 -41.16 32.41
CA LEU A 160 2.54 -40.25 32.99
C LEU A 160 3.49 -39.70 31.90
N ALA A 161 4.01 -40.57 31.04
CA ALA A 161 4.91 -40.18 29.95
C ALA A 161 4.22 -39.20 28.96
N GLU A 162 2.95 -39.39 28.66
CA GLU A 162 2.17 -38.46 27.83
C GLU A 162 2.11 -37.07 28.44
N LEU A 163 1.85 -36.96 29.75
CA LEU A 163 1.83 -35.68 30.45
C LEU A 163 3.23 -35.05 30.56
N GLU A 164 4.29 -35.87 30.79
CA GLU A 164 5.67 -35.38 30.89
C GLU A 164 6.23 -34.93 29.55
N HIS A 165 5.78 -35.49 28.43
CA HIS A 165 6.12 -34.99 27.08
C HIS A 165 5.43 -33.66 26.75
N GLY A 166 4.32 -33.34 27.41
CA GLY A 166 3.62 -32.08 27.25
C GLY A 166 2.87 -31.91 25.93
N THR A 167 2.72 -30.68 25.51
CA THR A 167 2.03 -30.34 24.27
C THR A 167 2.90 -30.71 23.06
N ARG A 168 2.29 -31.30 22.03
CA ARG A 168 2.99 -31.66 20.79
C ARG A 168 3.49 -30.41 20.07
N GLU A 169 4.67 -30.47 19.49
CA GLU A 169 5.31 -29.37 18.76
C GLU A 169 4.42 -28.83 17.63
N GLU A 170 3.67 -29.71 16.94
CA GLU A 170 2.78 -29.28 15.87
C GLU A 170 1.62 -28.42 16.38
N ARG A 171 1.13 -28.67 17.62
CA ARG A 171 0.08 -27.82 18.22
C ARG A 171 0.62 -26.47 18.64
N ILE A 172 1.84 -26.41 19.13
CA ILE A 172 2.54 -25.15 19.44
C ILE A 172 2.74 -24.37 18.14
N ALA A 173 3.24 -24.98 17.07
CA ALA A 173 3.42 -24.35 15.77
C ALA A 173 2.11 -23.84 15.15
N GLN A 174 0.99 -24.55 15.37
CA GLN A 174 -0.34 -24.07 14.99
C GLN A 174 -0.75 -22.84 15.81
N GLY A 175 -0.51 -22.84 17.12
CA GLY A 175 -0.76 -21.70 17.99
C GLY A 175 0.05 -20.47 17.60
N GLU A 176 1.33 -20.63 17.32
CA GLU A 176 2.20 -19.56 16.81
C GLU A 176 1.69 -18.98 15.49
N SER A 177 1.24 -19.85 14.58
CA SER A 177 0.72 -19.43 13.29
C SER A 177 -0.59 -18.66 13.43
N ALA A 178 -1.47 -19.09 14.34
CA ALA A 178 -2.71 -18.40 14.67
C ALA A 178 -2.44 -17.01 15.31
N LEU A 179 -1.47 -16.93 16.19
CA LEU A 179 -1.03 -15.65 16.77
C LEU A 179 -0.50 -14.71 15.70
N ARG A 180 0.41 -15.16 14.84
CA ARG A 180 0.94 -14.32 13.73
C ARG A 180 -0.17 -13.80 12.81
N ALA A 181 -1.14 -14.66 12.48
CA ALA A 181 -2.27 -14.25 11.64
C ALA A 181 -3.13 -13.18 12.31
N SER A 182 -3.44 -13.31 13.60
CA SER A 182 -4.21 -12.33 14.36
C SER A 182 -3.46 -11.02 14.58
N GLN A 183 -2.15 -11.06 14.74
CA GLN A 183 -1.29 -9.87 14.82
C GLN A 183 -1.28 -9.11 13.50
N ALA A 184 -1.10 -9.79 12.36
CA ALA A 184 -1.15 -9.18 11.05
C ALA A 184 -2.52 -8.53 10.78
N GLN A 185 -3.62 -9.17 11.23
CA GLN A 185 -4.95 -8.58 11.11
C GLN A 185 -5.11 -7.32 11.97
N ALA A 186 -4.56 -7.29 13.18
CA ALA A 186 -4.57 -6.10 14.04
C ALA A 186 -3.77 -4.95 13.41
N GLU A 187 -2.60 -5.23 12.83
CA GLU A 187 -1.76 -4.26 12.13
C GLU A 187 -2.46 -3.62 10.91
N VAL A 188 -3.21 -4.41 10.14
CA VAL A 188 -4.04 -3.90 9.03
C VAL A 188 -5.09 -2.92 9.55
N GLN A 189 -5.75 -3.23 10.67
CA GLN A 189 -6.76 -2.32 11.26
C GLN A 189 -6.11 -1.05 11.81
N GLU A 190 -4.94 -1.15 12.46
CA GLU A 190 -4.18 0.00 12.95
C GLU A 190 -3.75 0.90 11.79
N SER A 191 -3.19 0.33 10.71
CA SER A 191 -2.84 1.11 9.51
C SER A 191 -4.05 1.80 8.88
N THR A 192 -5.24 1.19 8.97
CA THR A 192 -6.48 1.81 8.49
C THR A 192 -6.89 2.97 9.40
N LEU A 193 -6.77 2.81 10.72
CA LEU A 193 -7.07 3.85 11.70
C LEU A 193 -6.15 5.07 11.52
N ASP A 194 -4.85 4.85 11.33
CA ASP A 194 -3.88 5.92 11.12
C ASP A 194 -4.19 6.74 9.86
N LYS A 195 -4.64 6.07 8.80
CA LYS A 195 -5.03 6.74 7.54
C LYS A 195 -6.31 7.58 7.62
N LEU A 196 -7.04 7.54 8.75
CA LEU A 196 -8.19 8.43 8.94
C LEU A 196 -7.78 9.88 9.16
N SER A 197 -6.55 10.14 9.62
CA SER A 197 -5.88 11.42 9.45
C SER A 197 -5.33 11.49 8.03
N VAL A 198 -6.05 12.17 7.16
CA VAL A 198 -5.67 12.30 5.75
C VAL A 198 -4.60 13.37 5.64
N GLU A 199 -3.40 12.98 5.22
CA GLU A 199 -2.22 13.84 5.17
C GLU A 199 -1.77 14.10 3.73
N ALA A 200 -1.06 15.22 3.53
CA ALA A 200 -0.44 15.54 2.26
C ALA A 200 0.78 14.62 2.00
N PRO A 201 0.80 13.83 0.91
CA PRO A 201 1.92 12.94 0.61
C PRO A 201 3.19 13.69 0.19
N ARG A 202 3.04 14.91 -0.28
CA ARG A 202 4.13 15.83 -0.69
C ARG A 202 3.73 17.28 -0.43
N ALA A 203 4.73 18.15 -0.30
CA ALA A 203 4.53 19.59 -0.26
C ALA A 203 3.92 20.09 -1.58
N GLY A 204 3.03 21.06 -1.50
CA GLY A 204 2.35 21.62 -2.65
C GLY A 204 1.24 22.59 -2.28
N VAL A 205 0.38 22.91 -3.23
CA VAL A 205 -0.77 23.79 -3.06
C VAL A 205 -2.06 22.98 -3.22
N VAL A 206 -3.02 23.18 -2.34
CA VAL A 206 -4.34 22.55 -2.42
C VAL A 206 -5.11 23.12 -3.61
N ASP A 207 -5.29 22.34 -4.69
CA ASP A 207 -6.03 22.75 -5.88
C ASP A 207 -7.54 22.73 -5.62
N SER A 208 -8.02 21.61 -5.05
CA SER A 208 -9.45 21.47 -4.74
C SER A 208 -9.71 20.46 -3.62
N LEU A 209 -10.85 20.70 -2.93
CA LEU A 209 -11.42 19.84 -1.89
C LEU A 209 -12.85 19.46 -2.30
N PRO A 210 -13.02 18.38 -3.09
CA PRO A 210 -14.33 18.00 -3.65
C PRO A 210 -15.39 17.66 -2.61
N TYR A 211 -14.96 17.23 -1.41
CA TYR A 211 -15.84 16.90 -0.30
C TYR A 211 -15.67 17.89 0.84
N LYS A 212 -16.77 18.15 1.56
CA LYS A 212 -16.84 19.13 2.64
C LYS A 212 -17.08 18.48 3.99
N LEU A 213 -16.96 19.28 5.04
CA LEU A 213 -17.29 18.87 6.40
C LEU A 213 -18.71 18.28 6.47
N GLY A 214 -18.82 17.06 6.98
CA GLY A 214 -20.07 16.31 7.09
C GLY A 214 -20.36 15.35 5.94
N ASP A 215 -19.66 15.47 4.80
CA ASP A 215 -19.82 14.56 3.68
C ASP A 215 -19.17 13.20 3.98
N GLN A 216 -19.67 12.17 3.29
CA GLN A 216 -19.09 10.82 3.31
C GLN A 216 -18.63 10.47 1.89
N ALA A 217 -17.33 10.42 1.68
CA ALA A 217 -16.73 10.04 0.41
C ALA A 217 -16.68 8.53 0.26
N PRO A 218 -16.96 7.97 -0.92
CA PRO A 218 -16.68 6.56 -1.22
C PRO A 218 -15.18 6.25 -1.14
N VAL A 219 -14.82 5.00 -0.87
CA VAL A 219 -13.41 4.56 -0.90
C VAL A 219 -12.79 4.84 -2.27
N GLY A 220 -11.60 5.44 -2.25
CA GLY A 220 -10.87 5.83 -3.47
C GLY A 220 -11.33 7.15 -4.09
N ALA A 221 -12.38 7.80 -3.59
CA ALA A 221 -12.77 9.12 -4.07
C ALA A 221 -11.71 10.18 -3.71
N PRO A 222 -11.49 11.19 -4.56
CA PRO A 222 -10.53 12.25 -4.33
C PRO A 222 -10.99 13.16 -3.18
N LEU A 223 -10.34 13.08 -2.02
CA LEU A 223 -10.59 13.99 -0.89
C LEU A 223 -9.91 15.34 -1.07
N ALA A 224 -8.71 15.32 -1.62
CA ALA A 224 -7.96 16.52 -1.96
C ALA A 224 -7.19 16.29 -3.26
N ILE A 225 -7.04 17.35 -4.04
CA ILE A 225 -6.14 17.40 -5.21
C ILE A 225 -5.06 18.42 -4.88
N LEU A 226 -3.80 18.00 -4.96
CA LEU A 226 -2.64 18.86 -4.69
C LEU A 226 -1.88 19.14 -5.98
N LEU A 227 -1.50 20.38 -6.18
CA LEU A 227 -0.52 20.80 -7.18
C LEU A 227 0.86 20.70 -6.53
N VAL A 228 1.74 19.91 -7.12
CA VAL A 228 3.06 19.64 -6.57
C VAL A 228 4.17 20.02 -7.54
N GLY A 229 5.34 20.37 -7.00
CA GLY A 229 6.49 20.83 -7.74
C GLY A 229 6.82 22.29 -7.47
N ASP A 230 8.09 22.64 -7.67
CA ASP A 230 8.59 24.00 -7.39
C ASP A 230 8.16 25.02 -8.45
N ALA A 231 7.88 24.58 -9.67
CA ALA A 231 7.43 25.40 -10.79
C ALA A 231 6.44 24.62 -11.66
N PRO A 232 5.53 25.32 -12.38
CA PRO A 232 4.70 24.67 -13.37
C PRO A 232 5.56 24.25 -14.58
N HIS A 233 5.07 23.26 -15.31
CA HIS A 233 5.59 22.89 -16.63
C HIS A 233 4.63 23.36 -17.73
N ALA A 234 5.17 23.63 -18.92
CA ALA A 234 4.33 23.95 -20.06
C ALA A 234 3.87 22.64 -20.74
N ARG A 235 2.56 22.41 -20.73
CA ARG A 235 1.93 21.31 -21.45
C ARG A 235 1.41 21.82 -22.78
N VAL A 236 2.07 21.41 -23.86
CA VAL A 236 1.84 21.97 -25.20
C VAL A 236 1.59 20.89 -26.24
N TYR A 237 0.94 21.29 -27.32
CA TYR A 237 0.64 20.45 -28.46
C TYR A 237 1.57 20.83 -29.63
N VAL A 238 2.55 19.98 -29.87
CA VAL A 238 3.55 20.11 -30.92
C VAL A 238 2.90 19.74 -32.25
N PRO A 239 2.80 20.67 -33.23
CA PRO A 239 2.24 20.38 -34.55
C PRO A 239 3.07 19.33 -35.32
N GLU A 240 2.39 18.50 -36.13
CA GLU A 240 3.03 17.43 -36.91
C GLU A 240 4.23 17.93 -37.76
N PRO A 241 4.20 19.11 -38.41
CA PRO A 241 5.31 19.54 -39.28
C PRO A 241 6.64 19.74 -38.55
N ILE A 242 6.62 20.06 -37.26
CA ILE A 242 7.85 20.27 -36.47
C ILE A 242 8.17 19.10 -35.55
N ARG A 243 7.26 18.10 -35.41
CA ARG A 243 7.42 16.97 -34.52
C ARG A 243 8.74 16.20 -34.73
N ALA A 244 9.17 16.05 -35.98
CA ALA A 244 10.37 15.31 -36.31
C ALA A 244 11.67 15.96 -35.80
N ASN A 245 11.61 17.28 -35.53
CA ASN A 245 12.75 18.07 -35.08
C ASN A 245 12.74 18.34 -33.57
N VAL A 246 11.80 17.74 -32.82
CA VAL A 246 11.69 17.94 -31.36
C VAL A 246 11.94 16.61 -30.66
N ALA A 247 12.95 16.58 -29.78
CA ALA A 247 13.33 15.42 -28.98
C ALA A 247 13.31 15.78 -27.49
N VAL A 248 13.26 14.73 -26.66
CA VAL A 248 13.41 14.88 -25.20
C VAL A 248 14.83 15.36 -24.90
N GLY A 249 14.95 16.42 -24.09
CA GLY A 249 16.19 17.09 -23.77
C GLY A 249 16.44 18.36 -24.55
N ASP A 250 15.67 18.64 -25.61
CA ASP A 250 15.81 19.88 -26.39
C ASP A 250 15.42 21.09 -25.57
N THR A 251 16.09 22.20 -25.86
CA THR A 251 15.79 23.51 -25.29
C THR A 251 14.55 24.11 -25.96
N ALA A 252 13.73 24.78 -25.17
CA ALA A 252 12.53 25.44 -25.61
C ALA A 252 12.41 26.84 -25.01
N HIS A 253 11.89 27.79 -25.79
CA HIS A 253 11.52 29.12 -25.35
C HIS A 253 10.02 29.20 -25.15
N VAL A 254 9.62 29.46 -23.92
CA VAL A 254 8.20 29.47 -23.50
C VAL A 254 7.74 30.90 -23.30
N TYR A 255 6.88 31.37 -24.18
CA TYR A 255 6.28 32.70 -24.14
C TYR A 255 4.97 32.64 -23.36
N VAL A 256 4.86 33.48 -22.33
CA VAL A 256 3.65 33.63 -21.52
C VAL A 256 3.07 34.99 -21.78
N ASP A 257 1.77 35.07 -22.08
CA ASP A 257 1.12 36.37 -22.37
C ASP A 257 1.25 37.30 -21.15
N GLY A 258 1.67 38.56 -21.42
CA GLY A 258 1.94 39.57 -20.38
C GLY A 258 3.41 39.60 -19.89
N ARG A 259 4.30 38.81 -20.48
CA ARG A 259 5.76 38.88 -20.24
C ARG A 259 6.50 39.22 -21.51
N GLU A 260 7.51 40.09 -21.41
CA GLU A 260 8.33 40.48 -22.56
C GLU A 260 9.39 39.43 -22.89
N GLU A 261 9.99 38.80 -21.86
CA GLU A 261 11.05 37.81 -22.04
C GLU A 261 10.50 36.37 -21.94
N PRO A 262 10.89 35.48 -22.89
CA PRO A 262 10.54 34.09 -22.83
C PRO A 262 11.24 33.38 -21.66
N LEU A 263 10.55 32.40 -21.08
CA LEU A 263 11.13 31.48 -20.10
C LEU A 263 11.91 30.40 -20.84
N ARG A 264 13.02 29.98 -20.27
CA ARG A 264 13.77 28.84 -20.79
C ARG A 264 13.17 27.55 -20.18
N GLY A 265 13.04 26.55 -21.04
CA GLY A 265 12.59 25.22 -20.63
C GLY A 265 13.32 24.12 -21.37
N THR A 266 13.12 22.90 -20.89
CA THR A 266 13.65 21.68 -21.49
C THR A 266 12.52 20.70 -21.73
N VAL A 267 12.47 20.08 -22.89
CA VAL A 267 11.45 19.05 -23.20
C VAL A 267 11.68 17.85 -22.30
N ARG A 268 10.80 17.64 -21.31
CA ARG A 268 10.87 16.49 -20.38
C ARG A 268 10.20 15.26 -20.94
N MET A 269 9.18 15.44 -21.77
CA MET A 269 8.40 14.33 -22.34
C MET A 269 7.74 14.81 -23.66
N ILE A 270 7.62 13.87 -24.61
CA ILE A 270 6.79 14.03 -25.80
C ILE A 270 6.14 12.69 -26.13
N ARG A 271 4.81 12.67 -26.30
CA ARG A 271 4.10 11.45 -26.65
C ARG A 271 4.38 11.01 -28.08
N SER A 272 4.45 9.70 -28.28
CA SER A 272 4.58 9.09 -29.61
C SER A 272 3.25 9.01 -30.37
N GLU A 273 2.13 8.97 -29.63
CA GLU A 273 0.79 8.91 -30.21
C GLU A 273 0.27 10.32 -30.49
N PRO A 274 -0.16 10.61 -31.73
CA PRO A 274 -0.79 11.87 -32.06
C PRO A 274 -2.19 11.98 -31.47
N GLY A 275 -2.59 13.20 -31.15
CA GLY A 275 -3.95 13.55 -30.72
C GLY A 275 -4.46 14.74 -31.48
N PHE A 276 -5.75 15.04 -31.33
CA PHE A 276 -6.32 16.30 -31.82
C PHE A 276 -6.13 17.38 -30.76
N THR A 277 -5.76 18.58 -31.20
CA THR A 277 -5.61 19.73 -30.32
C THR A 277 -6.98 20.11 -29.74
N PRO A 278 -7.12 20.28 -28.40
CA PRO A 278 -8.41 20.65 -27.80
C PRO A 278 -8.82 22.11 -28.06
N TYR A 279 -8.00 22.89 -28.72
CA TYR A 279 -8.27 24.31 -28.99
C TYR A 279 -9.20 24.50 -30.19
N TYR A 280 -10.39 25.00 -29.95
CA TYR A 280 -11.40 25.36 -30.94
C TYR A 280 -11.05 26.59 -31.80
N ALA A 281 -9.88 27.22 -31.59
CA ALA A 281 -9.53 28.47 -32.18
C ALA A 281 -8.76 28.36 -33.52
N LEU A 282 -8.52 27.17 -34.01
CA LEU A 282 -7.82 26.99 -35.29
C LEU A 282 -8.82 27.11 -36.44
N ILE A 283 -8.85 28.28 -37.06
CA ILE A 283 -9.61 28.55 -38.28
C ILE A 283 -8.75 28.13 -39.47
N GLY A 284 -9.30 27.34 -40.40
CA GLY A 284 -8.63 26.96 -41.64
C GLY A 284 -7.99 25.55 -41.62
N GLN A 285 -6.92 25.37 -42.40
CA GLN A 285 -6.26 24.08 -42.61
C GLN A 285 -5.59 23.46 -41.35
N ASP A 286 -5.38 24.27 -40.33
CA ASP A 286 -4.70 23.84 -39.09
C ASP A 286 -5.63 23.12 -38.12
N ALA A 287 -6.95 23.25 -38.26
CA ALA A 287 -7.96 22.59 -37.41
C ALA A 287 -7.99 21.06 -37.58
N ALA A 288 -7.43 20.52 -38.66
CA ALA A 288 -7.45 19.10 -38.96
C ALA A 288 -6.07 18.41 -38.79
N ARG A 289 -5.06 19.12 -38.28
CA ARG A 289 -3.71 18.57 -38.17
C ARG A 289 -3.52 17.81 -36.87
N LEU A 290 -2.79 16.70 -36.95
CA LEU A 290 -2.36 15.93 -35.81
C LEU A 290 -1.33 16.75 -35.00
N SER A 291 -1.40 16.61 -33.69
CA SER A 291 -0.46 17.22 -32.74
C SER A 291 0.00 16.20 -31.72
N TYR A 292 1.17 16.44 -31.16
CA TYR A 292 1.78 15.57 -30.17
C TYR A 292 1.89 16.32 -28.84
N LEU A 293 1.37 15.72 -27.77
CA LEU A 293 1.48 16.27 -26.44
C LEU A 293 2.94 16.23 -25.99
N ALA A 294 3.47 17.40 -25.62
CA ALA A 294 4.78 17.55 -25.00
C ALA A 294 4.68 18.31 -23.67
N GLU A 295 5.58 18.01 -22.78
CA GLU A 295 5.73 18.69 -21.50
C GLU A 295 7.14 19.26 -21.42
N ILE A 296 7.21 20.54 -21.05
CA ILE A 296 8.44 21.31 -21.00
C ILE A 296 8.64 21.79 -19.58
N GLU A 297 9.68 21.30 -18.93
CA GLU A 297 10.09 21.72 -17.61
C GLU A 297 10.68 23.12 -17.67
N LEU A 298 10.11 24.06 -16.93
CA LEU A 298 10.58 25.44 -16.89
C LEU A 298 11.73 25.59 -15.90
N THR A 299 12.73 26.34 -16.28
CA THR A 299 13.90 26.63 -15.44
C THR A 299 13.94 28.10 -15.03
N GLY A 300 14.40 28.34 -13.78
CA GLY A 300 14.58 29.68 -13.24
C GLY A 300 13.55 30.10 -12.19
N LYS A 301 13.95 31.06 -11.34
CA LYS A 301 13.12 31.54 -10.21
C LYS A 301 11.84 32.25 -10.67
N ASP A 302 11.81 32.78 -11.87
CA ASP A 302 10.64 33.43 -12.42
C ASP A 302 9.51 32.48 -12.78
N ALA A 303 9.83 31.21 -13.11
CA ALA A 303 8.87 30.19 -13.38
C ALA A 303 8.08 29.77 -12.10
N GLN A 304 8.72 29.81 -10.94
CA GLN A 304 8.11 29.39 -9.65
C GLN A 304 6.92 30.24 -9.19
N ARG A 305 6.80 31.45 -9.74
CA ARG A 305 5.74 32.40 -9.36
C ARG A 305 4.54 32.38 -10.30
N LEU A 306 4.59 31.56 -11.34
CA LEU A 306 3.52 31.53 -12.34
C LEU A 306 2.38 30.62 -11.88
N PRO A 307 1.13 31.09 -11.99
CA PRO A 307 -0.02 30.26 -11.70
C PRO A 307 -0.24 29.21 -12.81
N ALA A 308 -0.91 28.12 -12.46
CA ALA A 308 -1.44 27.15 -13.42
C ALA A 308 -2.49 27.79 -14.33
N GLY A 309 -2.71 27.20 -15.50
CA GLY A 309 -3.78 27.58 -16.42
C GLY A 309 -3.43 28.73 -17.35
N LEU A 310 -2.26 29.38 -17.24
CA LEU A 310 -1.85 30.41 -18.16
C LEU A 310 -1.62 29.82 -19.56
N PRO A 311 -2.16 30.46 -20.64
CA PRO A 311 -1.85 30.05 -21.99
C PRO A 311 -0.38 30.37 -22.32
N VAL A 312 0.24 29.47 -23.08
CA VAL A 312 1.65 29.62 -23.51
C VAL A 312 1.82 29.26 -24.96
N ARG A 313 2.85 29.92 -25.56
CA ARG A 313 3.36 29.56 -26.88
C ARG A 313 4.80 29.10 -26.71
N VAL A 314 5.18 28.08 -27.44
CA VAL A 314 6.50 27.47 -27.32
C VAL A 314 7.16 27.40 -28.68
N GLU A 315 8.40 27.87 -28.75
CA GLU A 315 9.30 27.71 -29.84
C GLU A 315 10.44 26.77 -29.46
N PHE A 316 10.70 25.82 -30.35
CA PHE A 316 11.81 24.87 -30.21
C PHE A 316 12.95 25.34 -31.13
N GLY A 317 14.13 25.40 -30.62
CA GLY A 317 15.29 25.82 -31.41
C GLY A 317 16.52 26.02 -30.53
N GLU A 318 17.63 26.16 -31.21
CA GLU A 318 19.01 26.18 -30.70
C GLU A 318 19.27 27.06 -29.50
#